data_56ccce43d15883d404f290f458a678fc
#
_entry.id   56ccce43d15883d404f290f458a678fc
#
_cell.length_a   1.000
_cell.length_b   1.000
_cell.length_c   1.000
_cell.angle_alpha   90.00
_cell.angle_beta   90.00
_cell.angle_gamma   90.00
#
_symmetry.space_group_name_H-M   'P 1'
#
loop_
_entity.id
_entity.type
_entity.pdbx_description
1 polymer ?
#
loop_
_entity_poly.entity_id
_entity_poly.type
_entity_poly.pdbx_seq_one_letter_code
_entity_poly.pdbx_strand_id
1 'polypeptide(L)'
;MSAAWIVRDSHGDAGEFHAADPEAIRSATFHSVDRPTLVLGSAQHRRRVDDSVATALGVDVVSRRSGGGAVLLWPGEFVWLDIVIPSNDPLWLDDVGRAMHWVGDCWAAALRVLGVPGDVHRGGLIASEWSRDVCFAGVGPGEVVAGASKLVGIAQRRTRRFARFQTMCHLQWRPEIVAALVQSPRPAAESIVGVVAIVPASAASLRGALEAQLRR
;
A
#
# COMPACT_ATOMS: atom_id res chain seq x y z
N MET A 1 -27.86 -9.18 -8.40
CA MET A 1 -26.84 -8.91 -9.45
C MET A 1 -25.64 -8.27 -8.76
N SER A 2 -24.43 -8.81 -8.95
CA SER A 2 -23.22 -8.17 -8.41
C SER A 2 -23.03 -6.81 -9.09
N ALA A 3 -22.79 -5.75 -8.32
CA ALA A 3 -22.50 -4.45 -8.90
C ALA A 3 -21.21 -4.54 -9.74
N ALA A 4 -21.21 -3.94 -10.93
CA ALA A 4 -20.04 -3.93 -11.80
C ALA A 4 -18.91 -3.09 -11.19
N TRP A 5 -17.66 -3.48 -11.40
CA TRP A 5 -16.49 -2.69 -11.04
C TRP A 5 -16.28 -1.52 -11.99
N ILE A 6 -16.06 -0.34 -11.44
CA ILE A 6 -15.54 0.80 -12.18
C ILE A 6 -14.03 0.82 -12.00
N VAL A 7 -13.29 0.50 -13.07
CA VAL A 7 -11.83 0.50 -13.05
C VAL A 7 -11.32 1.80 -13.70
N ARG A 8 -10.39 2.49 -13.04
CA ARG A 8 -9.85 3.79 -13.45
C ARG A 8 -8.34 3.81 -13.35
N ASP A 9 -7.74 4.73 -14.09
CA ASP A 9 -6.36 5.19 -13.90
C ASP A 9 -6.37 6.62 -13.38
N SER A 10 -5.38 6.92 -12.53
CA SER A 10 -5.14 8.26 -12.03
C SER A 10 -3.64 8.52 -12.00
N HIS A 11 -3.22 9.68 -12.52
CA HIS A 11 -1.83 10.10 -12.59
C HIS A 11 -1.71 11.52 -12.03
N GLY A 12 -0.70 11.79 -11.18
CA GLY A 12 -0.49 13.11 -10.60
C GLY A 12 0.13 13.11 -9.20
N ASP A 13 -0.32 14.01 -8.35
CA ASP A 13 0.22 14.24 -7.02
C ASP A 13 -0.29 13.23 -5.99
N ALA A 14 0.63 12.57 -5.26
CA ALA A 14 0.28 11.59 -4.23
C ALA A 14 -0.49 12.22 -3.05
N GLY A 15 -0.20 13.47 -2.69
CA GLY A 15 -0.88 14.18 -1.61
C GLY A 15 -2.34 14.44 -1.97
N GLU A 16 -2.63 14.84 -3.20
CA GLU A 16 -4.00 15.02 -3.68
C GLU A 16 -4.77 13.71 -3.64
N PHE A 17 -4.17 12.59 -4.08
CA PHE A 17 -4.81 11.26 -4.03
C PHE A 17 -5.11 10.81 -2.60
N HIS A 18 -4.23 11.10 -1.64
CA HIS A 18 -4.45 10.77 -0.23
C HIS A 18 -5.45 11.72 0.46
N ALA A 19 -5.51 12.98 0.06
CA ALA A 19 -6.42 13.99 0.61
C ALA A 19 -7.86 13.80 0.12
N ALA A 20 -8.04 13.34 -1.13
CA ALA A 20 -9.36 13.16 -1.73
C ALA A 20 -10.21 12.10 -1.00
N ASP A 21 -11.51 12.39 -0.85
CA ASP A 21 -12.50 11.40 -0.50
C ASP A 21 -13.08 10.78 -1.78
N PRO A 22 -13.00 9.45 -1.93
CA PRO A 22 -13.59 8.80 -3.08
C PRO A 22 -15.12 8.86 -3.04
N GLU A 23 -15.75 8.77 -4.20
CA GLU A 23 -17.16 8.45 -4.29
C GLU A 23 -17.45 7.09 -3.65
N ALA A 24 -18.59 6.96 -2.95
CA ALA A 24 -19.01 5.72 -2.32
C ALA A 24 -19.65 4.77 -3.37
N ILE A 25 -18.83 4.34 -4.33
CA ILE A 25 -19.20 3.38 -5.40
C ILE A 25 -18.14 2.28 -5.47
N ARG A 26 -18.54 1.08 -5.92
CA ARG A 26 -17.59 -0.02 -6.12
C ARG A 26 -16.60 0.33 -7.24
N SER A 27 -15.37 0.62 -6.86
CA SER A 27 -14.35 1.05 -7.81
C SER A 27 -12.96 0.56 -7.45
N ALA A 28 -12.12 0.49 -8.46
CA ALA A 28 -10.70 0.17 -8.37
C ALA A 28 -9.92 1.23 -9.17
N THR A 29 -9.00 1.94 -8.53
CA THR A 29 -8.21 3.00 -9.18
C THR A 29 -6.74 2.68 -9.05
N PHE A 30 -6.06 2.55 -10.21
CA PHE A 30 -4.61 2.44 -10.26
C PHE A 30 -3.99 3.83 -10.28
N HIS A 31 -3.11 4.09 -9.32
CA HIS A 31 -2.44 5.38 -9.18
C HIS A 31 -0.99 5.30 -9.66
N SER A 32 -0.56 6.33 -10.37
CA SER A 32 0.84 6.62 -10.65
C SER A 32 1.17 8.05 -10.22
N VAL A 33 2.40 8.29 -9.80
CA VAL A 33 2.82 9.60 -9.29
C VAL A 33 3.89 10.23 -10.16
N ASP A 34 3.91 11.56 -10.19
CA ASP A 34 4.85 12.35 -11.00
C ASP A 34 6.22 12.47 -10.31
N ARG A 35 6.25 12.43 -8.98
CA ARG A 35 7.45 12.73 -8.19
C ARG A 35 7.65 11.72 -7.07
N PRO A 36 8.91 11.46 -6.67
CA PRO A 36 9.18 10.67 -5.48
C PRO A 36 8.48 11.29 -4.27
N THR A 37 7.74 10.47 -3.52
CA THR A 37 6.93 10.95 -2.40
C THR A 37 7.02 10.00 -1.21
N LEU A 38 7.36 10.50 -0.04
CA LEU A 38 7.25 9.79 1.23
C LEU A 38 5.87 10.04 1.83
N VAL A 39 5.06 9.00 1.91
CA VAL A 39 3.69 9.06 2.45
C VAL A 39 3.68 8.61 3.89
N LEU A 40 3.42 9.52 4.82
CA LEU A 40 3.31 9.25 6.25
C LEU A 40 1.95 8.65 6.59
N GLY A 41 1.92 7.68 7.52
CA GLY A 41 0.66 7.22 8.12
C GLY A 41 0.04 8.27 9.02
N SER A 42 -1.28 8.19 9.24
CA SER A 42 -2.06 9.20 10.00
C SER A 42 -1.58 9.48 11.43
N ALA A 43 -0.89 8.52 12.06
CA ALA A 43 -0.33 8.67 13.40
C ALA A 43 1.15 9.09 13.41
N GLN A 44 1.78 9.24 12.23
CA GLN A 44 3.17 9.68 12.15
C GLN A 44 3.27 11.20 12.14
N HIS A 45 4.31 11.70 12.79
CA HIS A 45 4.59 13.13 12.80
C HIS A 45 5.69 13.49 11.80
N ARG A 46 5.55 14.62 11.10
CA ARG A 46 6.54 15.16 10.17
C ARG A 46 7.95 15.26 10.77
N ARG A 47 8.07 15.52 12.08
CA ARG A 47 9.35 15.55 12.79
C ARG A 47 10.15 14.23 12.75
N ARG A 48 9.54 13.11 12.30
CA ARG A 48 10.23 11.82 12.07
C ARG A 48 10.89 11.76 10.70
N VAL A 49 10.74 12.77 9.87
CA VAL A 49 11.36 12.87 8.55
C VAL A 49 12.57 13.80 8.61
N ASP A 50 13.65 13.40 7.96
CA ASP A 50 14.80 14.28 7.71
C ASP A 50 14.49 15.16 6.49
N ASP A 51 14.02 16.40 6.77
CA ASP A 51 13.62 17.35 5.74
C ASP A 51 14.79 17.79 4.84
N SER A 52 16.02 17.77 5.36
CA SER A 52 17.21 18.10 4.58
C SER A 52 17.50 17.02 3.53
N VAL A 53 17.37 15.77 3.92
CA VAL A 53 17.52 14.62 3.01
C VAL A 53 16.37 14.59 2.00
N ALA A 54 15.12 14.81 2.44
CA ALA A 54 13.97 14.86 1.55
C ALA A 54 14.14 15.93 0.46
N THR A 55 14.57 17.13 0.85
CA THR A 55 14.86 18.24 -0.07
C THR A 55 15.98 17.90 -1.04
N ALA A 56 17.10 17.35 -0.54
CA ALA A 56 18.26 17.00 -1.37
C ALA A 56 17.92 15.92 -2.41
N LEU A 57 17.01 14.98 -2.09
CA LEU A 57 16.56 13.92 -2.98
C LEU A 57 15.36 14.30 -3.85
N GLY A 58 14.79 15.50 -3.68
CA GLY A 58 13.56 15.92 -4.37
C GLY A 58 12.35 15.07 -4.01
N VAL A 59 12.30 14.55 -2.77
CA VAL A 59 11.21 13.72 -2.25
C VAL A 59 10.17 14.61 -1.57
N ASP A 60 8.95 14.61 -2.08
CA ASP A 60 7.82 15.27 -1.42
C ASP A 60 7.40 14.46 -0.17
N VAL A 61 6.89 15.14 0.85
CA VAL A 61 6.41 14.47 2.07
C VAL A 61 4.97 14.85 2.34
N VAL A 62 4.10 13.84 2.29
CA VAL A 62 2.66 13.98 2.47
C VAL A 62 2.15 13.04 3.55
N SER A 63 0.90 13.20 3.98
CA SER A 63 0.28 12.31 4.96
C SER A 63 -0.99 11.68 4.39
N ARG A 64 -1.17 10.37 4.65
CA ARG A 64 -2.44 9.69 4.36
C ARG A 64 -3.36 9.66 5.60
N ARG A 65 -4.63 9.41 5.36
CA ARG A 65 -5.65 9.31 6.43
C ARG A 65 -5.77 7.90 7.02
N SER A 66 -5.08 6.91 6.46
CA SER A 66 -4.97 5.54 6.99
C SER A 66 -3.74 5.39 7.87
N GLY A 67 -3.75 4.40 8.76
CA GLY A 67 -2.64 4.12 9.69
C GLY A 67 -1.43 3.44 9.04
N GLY A 68 -0.48 3.04 9.88
CA GLY A 68 0.77 2.35 9.50
C GLY A 68 1.98 3.28 9.43
N GLY A 69 3.15 2.72 9.14
CA GLY A 69 4.41 3.43 8.92
C GLY A 69 4.47 4.14 7.57
N ALA A 70 5.55 4.84 7.31
CA ALA A 70 5.76 5.56 6.05
C ALA A 70 5.99 4.62 4.86
N VAL A 71 5.61 5.08 3.68
CA VAL A 71 5.81 4.40 2.40
C VAL A 71 6.48 5.36 1.43
N LEU A 72 7.56 4.93 0.79
CA LEU A 72 8.19 5.67 -0.29
C LEU A 72 7.57 5.24 -1.63
N LEU A 73 6.99 6.19 -2.33
CA LEU A 73 6.51 6.06 -3.70
C LEU A 73 7.55 6.64 -4.63
N TRP A 74 8.21 5.79 -5.43
CA TRP A 74 9.16 6.23 -6.45
C TRP A 74 8.55 5.97 -7.83
N PRO A 75 8.43 6.96 -8.72
CA PRO A 75 7.75 6.82 -10.00
C PRO A 75 8.22 5.58 -10.78
N GLY A 76 7.27 4.75 -11.21
CA GLY A 76 7.54 3.52 -11.97
C GLY A 76 8.01 2.30 -11.17
N GLU A 77 8.23 2.42 -9.85
CA GLU A 77 8.81 1.35 -9.03
C GLU A 77 7.81 0.66 -8.10
N PHE A 78 6.53 0.89 -8.29
CA PHE A 78 5.45 0.28 -7.51
C PHE A 78 4.19 0.08 -8.36
N VAL A 79 3.27 -0.73 -7.84
CA VAL A 79 1.86 -0.74 -8.28
C VAL A 79 1.00 -0.36 -7.08
N TRP A 80 0.24 0.72 -7.21
CA TRP A 80 -0.70 1.19 -6.20
C TRP A 80 -2.11 1.06 -6.73
N LEU A 81 -2.95 0.31 -6.00
CA LEU A 81 -4.36 0.10 -6.29
C LEU A 81 -5.21 0.50 -5.09
N ASP A 82 -6.07 1.49 -5.28
CA ASP A 82 -7.14 1.80 -4.35
C ASP A 82 -8.42 1.04 -4.72
N ILE A 83 -9.02 0.40 -3.73
CA ILE A 83 -10.31 -0.28 -3.87
C ILE A 83 -11.31 0.43 -2.95
N VAL A 84 -12.46 0.81 -3.49
CA VAL A 84 -13.54 1.42 -2.73
C VAL A 84 -14.76 0.52 -2.73
N ILE A 85 -15.27 0.23 -1.53
CA ILE A 85 -16.48 -0.56 -1.30
C ILE A 85 -17.48 0.30 -0.54
N PRO A 86 -18.67 0.61 -1.11
CA PRO A 86 -19.72 1.31 -0.38
C PRO A 86 -20.32 0.45 0.74
N SER A 87 -20.89 1.10 1.76
CA SER A 87 -21.39 0.40 2.96
C SER A 87 -22.59 -0.52 2.70
N ASN A 88 -23.27 -0.36 1.57
CA ASN A 88 -24.39 -1.22 1.13
C ASN A 88 -23.98 -2.30 0.12
N ASP A 89 -22.67 -2.48 -0.10
CA ASP A 89 -22.13 -3.43 -1.06
C ASP A 89 -22.05 -4.84 -0.44
N PRO A 90 -22.31 -5.93 -1.20
CA PRO A 90 -22.14 -7.30 -0.70
C PRO A 90 -20.73 -7.66 -0.22
N LEU A 91 -19.69 -6.93 -0.69
CA LEU A 91 -18.30 -7.10 -0.22
C LEU A 91 -17.99 -6.33 1.07
N TRP A 92 -18.98 -5.57 1.60
CA TRP A 92 -18.83 -4.89 2.87
C TRP A 92 -18.78 -5.89 4.01
N LEU A 93 -17.78 -5.77 4.86
CA LEU A 93 -17.67 -6.51 6.12
C LEU A 93 -17.52 -5.52 7.27
N ASP A 94 -18.27 -5.71 8.35
CA ASP A 94 -18.23 -4.81 9.53
C ASP A 94 -16.90 -4.92 10.29
N ASP A 95 -16.32 -6.11 10.35
CA ASP A 95 -15.00 -6.33 10.93
C ASP A 95 -13.91 -5.76 10.03
N VAL A 96 -13.21 -4.72 10.54
CA VAL A 96 -12.18 -3.98 9.80
C VAL A 96 -11.00 -4.87 9.41
N GLY A 97 -10.57 -5.79 10.30
CA GLY A 97 -9.47 -6.71 10.04
C GLY A 97 -9.82 -7.74 8.96
N ARG A 98 -10.98 -8.38 9.14
CA ARG A 98 -11.47 -9.38 8.18
C ARG A 98 -11.78 -8.79 6.82
N ALA A 99 -12.21 -7.53 6.75
CA ALA A 99 -12.46 -6.84 5.50
C ALA A 99 -11.22 -6.73 4.60
N MET A 100 -10.02 -6.78 5.16
CA MET A 100 -8.77 -6.73 4.38
C MET A 100 -8.38 -8.10 3.78
N HIS A 101 -8.93 -9.23 4.29
CA HIS A 101 -8.53 -10.56 3.85
C HIS A 101 -8.86 -10.81 2.39
N TRP A 102 -10.07 -10.47 1.93
CA TRP A 102 -10.45 -10.70 0.53
C TRP A 102 -9.64 -9.84 -0.45
N VAL A 103 -9.22 -8.64 0.00
CA VAL A 103 -8.33 -7.78 -0.79
C VAL A 103 -6.96 -8.45 -0.94
N GLY A 104 -6.43 -9.00 0.15
CA GLY A 104 -5.22 -9.81 0.14
C GLY A 104 -5.36 -11.06 -0.75
N ASP A 105 -6.51 -11.74 -0.71
CA ASP A 105 -6.79 -12.90 -1.56
C ASP A 105 -6.77 -12.53 -3.06
N CYS A 106 -7.33 -11.36 -3.44
CA CYS A 106 -7.25 -10.84 -4.80
C CYS A 106 -5.79 -10.61 -5.23
N TRP A 107 -4.98 -9.99 -4.38
CA TRP A 107 -3.57 -9.76 -4.65
C TRP A 107 -2.77 -11.07 -4.74
N ALA A 108 -2.94 -11.98 -3.78
CA ALA A 108 -2.25 -13.29 -3.79
C ALA A 108 -2.61 -14.12 -5.02
N ALA A 109 -3.88 -14.08 -5.45
CA ALA A 109 -4.32 -14.76 -6.67
C ALA A 109 -3.70 -14.13 -7.94
N ALA A 110 -3.64 -12.80 -8.02
CA ALA A 110 -3.01 -12.10 -9.14
C ALA A 110 -1.50 -12.39 -9.21
N LEU A 111 -0.81 -12.32 -8.07
CA LEU A 111 0.61 -12.64 -7.97
C LEU A 111 0.92 -14.09 -8.39
N ARG A 112 0.08 -15.05 -7.96
CA ARG A 112 0.23 -16.46 -8.31
C ARG A 112 0.12 -16.70 -9.82
N VAL A 113 -0.77 -15.98 -10.52
CA VAL A 113 -0.86 -16.06 -12.00
C VAL A 113 0.44 -15.62 -12.66
N LEU A 114 1.20 -14.72 -12.02
CA LEU A 114 2.50 -14.23 -12.51
C LEU A 114 3.68 -15.05 -11.99
N GLY A 115 3.43 -16.20 -11.33
CA GLY A 115 4.49 -17.07 -10.79
C GLY A 115 5.12 -16.53 -9.49
N VAL A 116 4.50 -15.57 -8.82
CA VAL A 116 4.97 -15.01 -7.55
C VAL A 116 4.07 -15.52 -6.41
N PRO A 117 4.45 -16.60 -5.70
CA PRO A 117 3.64 -17.12 -4.60
C PRO A 117 3.74 -16.19 -3.39
N GLY A 118 2.62 -16.02 -2.69
CA GLY A 118 2.55 -15.29 -1.44
C GLY A 118 1.35 -15.75 -0.61
N ASP A 119 1.48 -15.61 0.70
CA ASP A 119 0.46 -15.98 1.67
C ASP A 119 -0.22 -14.76 2.26
N VAL A 120 -1.54 -14.83 2.39
CA VAL A 120 -2.32 -13.77 3.04
C VAL A 120 -2.22 -13.89 4.55
N HIS A 121 -1.69 -12.87 5.21
CA HIS A 121 -1.66 -12.83 6.67
C HIS A 121 -3.07 -12.61 7.24
N ARG A 122 -3.55 -13.54 8.07
CA ARG A 122 -4.90 -13.50 8.65
C ARG A 122 -4.91 -13.26 10.15
N GLY A 123 -3.70 -13.11 10.74
CA GLY A 123 -3.53 -12.82 12.17
C GLY A 123 -3.63 -11.33 12.50
N GLY A 124 -3.34 -11.00 13.74
CA GLY A 124 -3.18 -9.62 14.20
C GLY A 124 -1.91 -8.97 13.65
N LEU A 125 -1.67 -7.72 14.04
CA LEU A 125 -0.46 -6.99 13.65
C LEU A 125 0.80 -7.68 14.20
N ILE A 126 1.73 -8.00 13.31
CA ILE A 126 3.10 -8.39 13.65
C ILE A 126 3.96 -7.14 13.53
N ALA A 127 4.38 -6.61 14.68
CA ALA A 127 5.23 -5.43 14.75
C ALA A 127 6.71 -5.82 14.78
N SER A 128 7.54 -4.99 14.17
CA SER A 128 8.99 -5.02 14.32
C SER A 128 9.47 -3.71 14.97
N GLU A 129 10.77 -3.62 15.25
CA GLU A 129 11.40 -2.41 15.76
C GLU A 129 11.06 -1.17 14.91
N TRP A 130 11.04 -1.32 13.57
CA TRP A 130 10.88 -0.22 12.62
C TRP A 130 9.49 -0.10 12.01
N SER A 131 8.54 -0.95 12.40
CA SER A 131 7.19 -0.95 11.78
C SER A 131 6.39 0.34 12.00
N ARG A 132 6.76 1.15 13.00
CA ARG A 132 6.16 2.47 13.24
C ARG A 132 6.67 3.53 12.27
N ASP A 133 7.92 3.39 11.79
CA ASP A 133 8.54 4.33 10.86
C ASP A 133 8.43 3.85 9.40
N VAL A 134 8.56 2.54 9.16
CA VAL A 134 8.55 1.92 7.83
C VAL A 134 7.39 0.94 7.71
N CYS A 135 6.43 1.21 6.83
CA CYS A 135 5.19 0.43 6.70
C CYS A 135 5.45 -1.06 6.40
N PHE A 136 6.40 -1.33 5.54
CA PHE A 136 6.71 -2.71 5.14
C PHE A 136 7.48 -3.50 6.21
N ALA A 137 8.00 -2.84 7.24
CA ALA A 137 8.68 -3.52 8.36
C ALA A 137 7.73 -4.19 9.39
N GLY A 138 6.42 -4.08 9.24
CA GLY A 138 5.43 -4.83 10.01
C GLY A 138 4.44 -5.52 9.09
N VAL A 139 3.66 -6.49 9.61
CA VAL A 139 2.65 -7.21 8.83
C VAL A 139 1.29 -7.09 9.52
N GLY A 140 0.31 -6.55 8.81
CA GLY A 140 -1.07 -6.40 9.26
C GLY A 140 -2.03 -7.42 8.62
N PRO A 141 -3.28 -7.51 9.12
CA PRO A 141 -4.31 -8.38 8.54
C PRO A 141 -4.50 -8.12 7.04
N GLY A 142 -4.64 -9.17 6.26
CA GLY A 142 -4.87 -9.11 4.81
C GLY A 142 -3.62 -8.87 3.97
N GLU A 143 -2.51 -8.40 4.53
CA GLU A 143 -1.29 -8.18 3.78
C GLU A 143 -0.70 -9.48 3.24
N VAL A 144 -0.03 -9.41 2.08
CA VAL A 144 0.55 -10.59 1.44
C VAL A 144 2.03 -10.65 1.72
N VAL A 145 2.52 -11.83 2.11
CA VAL A 145 3.92 -12.07 2.47
C VAL A 145 4.53 -13.21 1.67
N ALA A 146 5.84 -13.13 1.45
CA ALA A 146 6.68 -14.24 0.98
C ALA A 146 7.69 -14.55 2.08
N GLY A 147 7.43 -15.59 2.86
CA GLY A 147 8.20 -15.86 4.09
C GLY A 147 8.09 -14.71 5.09
N ALA A 148 9.21 -14.11 5.47
CA ALA A 148 9.26 -12.98 6.41
C ALA A 148 9.10 -11.61 5.74
N SER A 149 9.12 -11.54 4.41
CA SER A 149 9.12 -10.28 3.65
C SER A 149 7.72 -9.96 3.15
N LYS A 150 7.32 -8.68 3.22
CA LYS A 150 6.01 -8.23 2.72
C LYS A 150 6.06 -8.01 1.20
N LEU A 151 5.16 -8.68 0.48
CA LEU A 151 4.88 -8.46 -0.95
C LEU A 151 3.91 -7.31 -1.16
N VAL A 152 2.80 -7.29 -0.39
CA VAL A 152 1.73 -6.30 -0.56
C VAL A 152 1.36 -5.69 0.78
N GLY A 153 1.45 -4.37 0.87
CA GLY A 153 0.93 -3.59 1.98
C GLY A 153 -0.53 -3.21 1.73
N ILE A 154 -1.36 -3.28 2.78
CA ILE A 154 -2.77 -2.92 2.74
C ILE A 154 -3.09 -2.00 3.91
N ALA A 155 -3.56 -0.79 3.63
CA ALA A 155 -4.08 0.11 4.63
C ALA A 155 -5.56 0.39 4.34
N GLN A 156 -6.38 0.49 5.39
CA GLN A 156 -7.81 0.78 5.26
C GLN A 156 -8.16 2.12 5.89
N ARG A 157 -8.94 2.93 5.18
CA ARG A 157 -9.71 4.02 5.74
C ARG A 157 -11.19 3.69 5.63
N ARG A 158 -11.90 3.79 6.75
CA ARG A 158 -13.32 3.49 6.82
C ARG A 158 -14.12 4.70 7.27
N THR A 159 -15.25 4.91 6.61
CA THR A 159 -16.29 5.88 6.98
C THR A 159 -17.63 5.17 7.10
N ARG A 160 -18.69 5.87 7.47
CA ARG A 160 -20.06 5.32 7.43
C ARG A 160 -20.56 5.02 6.01
N ARG A 161 -19.92 5.58 4.98
CA ARG A 161 -20.37 5.50 3.58
C ARG A 161 -19.57 4.50 2.75
N PHE A 162 -18.27 4.32 3.06
CA PHE A 162 -17.36 3.47 2.28
C PHE A 162 -16.18 2.96 3.12
N ALA A 163 -15.60 1.86 2.64
CA ALA A 163 -14.27 1.42 2.98
C ALA A 163 -13.35 1.65 1.78
N ARG A 164 -12.23 2.37 1.97
CA ARG A 164 -11.16 2.54 0.99
C ARG A 164 -9.97 1.71 1.43
N PHE A 165 -9.58 0.75 0.59
CA PHE A 165 -8.38 -0.05 0.77
C PHE A 165 -7.30 0.52 -0.13
N GLN A 166 -6.22 1.01 0.47
CA GLN A 166 -5.04 1.51 -0.21
C GLN A 166 -4.01 0.39 -0.21
N THR A 167 -3.72 -0.16 -1.37
CA THR A 167 -2.89 -1.35 -1.51
C THR A 167 -1.73 -1.08 -2.44
N MET A 168 -0.55 -1.60 -2.12
CA MET A 168 0.59 -1.47 -3.00
C MET A 168 1.60 -2.61 -2.84
N CYS A 169 2.36 -2.85 -3.89
CA CYS A 169 3.58 -3.63 -3.87
C CYS A 169 4.73 -2.84 -4.48
N HIS A 170 5.96 -3.20 -4.11
CA HIS A 170 7.16 -2.66 -4.71
C HIS A 170 7.63 -3.53 -5.89
N LEU A 171 7.98 -2.87 -7.00
CA LEU A 171 8.71 -3.46 -8.13
C LEU A 171 10.23 -3.28 -7.96
N GLN A 172 10.62 -2.25 -7.19
CA GLN A 172 11.97 -2.01 -6.70
C GLN A 172 11.91 -1.55 -5.26
N TRP A 173 12.95 -1.83 -4.48
CA TRP A 173 13.06 -1.40 -3.08
C TRP A 173 14.34 -0.61 -2.85
N ARG A 174 14.24 0.51 -2.11
CA ARG A 174 15.32 1.48 -1.87
C ARG A 174 15.53 1.67 -0.37
N PRO A 175 16.05 0.67 0.36
CA PRO A 175 16.19 0.73 1.82
C PRO A 175 17.10 1.87 2.28
N GLU A 176 18.14 2.21 1.51
CA GLU A 176 19.08 3.30 1.81
C GLU A 176 18.36 4.66 1.81
N ILE A 177 17.48 4.90 0.84
CA ILE A 177 16.71 6.14 0.76
C ILE A 177 15.69 6.18 1.89
N VAL A 178 14.96 5.09 2.12
CA VAL A 178 13.98 5.03 3.21
C VAL A 178 14.62 5.24 4.57
N ALA A 179 15.76 4.59 4.83
CA ALA A 179 16.52 4.77 6.07
C ALA A 179 17.01 6.22 6.24
N ALA A 180 17.52 6.83 5.16
CA ALA A 180 18.01 8.21 5.20
C ALA A 180 16.90 9.25 5.44
N LEU A 181 15.68 8.98 4.97
CA LEU A 181 14.53 9.87 5.17
C LEU A 181 13.97 9.85 6.59
N VAL A 182 14.31 8.85 7.42
CA VAL A 182 13.88 8.77 8.82
C VAL A 182 14.85 9.53 9.72
N GLN A 183 14.33 10.41 10.59
CA GLN A 183 15.11 11.09 11.63
C GLN A 183 15.65 10.11 12.68
N SER A 184 16.80 10.48 13.28
CA SER A 184 17.41 9.70 14.36
C SER A 184 16.48 9.59 15.60
N PRO A 185 16.38 8.41 16.25
CA PRO A 185 16.95 7.14 15.83
C PRO A 185 16.29 6.61 14.56
N ARG A 186 17.10 6.07 13.62
CA ARG A 186 16.64 5.57 12.32
C ARG A 186 17.15 4.16 12.05
N PRO A 187 16.47 3.36 11.20
CA PRO A 187 16.97 2.05 10.81
C PRO A 187 18.30 2.17 10.04
N ALA A 188 19.16 1.19 10.19
CA ALA A 188 20.19 0.94 9.20
C ALA A 188 19.54 0.33 7.94
N ALA A 189 20.05 0.63 6.75
CA ALA A 189 19.49 0.08 5.51
C ALA A 189 19.45 -1.46 5.53
N GLU A 190 20.49 -2.08 6.07
CA GLU A 190 20.63 -3.52 6.22
C GLU A 190 19.54 -4.14 7.10
N SER A 191 19.03 -3.39 8.08
CA SER A 191 17.95 -3.87 8.97
C SER A 191 16.58 -3.86 8.31
N ILE A 192 16.42 -3.15 7.20
CA ILE A 192 15.15 -3.04 6.46
C ILE A 192 15.24 -3.54 5.00
N VAL A 193 16.39 -4.02 4.54
CA VAL A 193 16.52 -4.55 3.16
C VAL A 193 15.60 -5.74 2.94
N GLY A 194 15.51 -6.65 3.89
CA GLY A 194 14.73 -7.89 3.81
C GLY A 194 13.25 -7.76 4.16
N VAL A 195 12.76 -6.58 4.54
CA VAL A 195 11.33 -6.43 4.92
C VAL A 195 10.40 -6.39 3.71
N VAL A 196 10.92 -6.08 2.53
CA VAL A 196 10.18 -6.03 1.27
C VAL A 196 10.56 -7.21 0.38
N ALA A 197 9.57 -7.97 -0.09
CA ALA A 197 9.72 -8.83 -1.23
C ALA A 197 9.29 -8.05 -2.50
N ILE A 198 10.22 -7.82 -3.41
CA ILE A 198 9.91 -7.17 -4.68
C ILE A 198 9.13 -8.11 -5.61
N VAL A 199 8.20 -7.55 -6.39
CA VAL A 199 7.45 -8.32 -7.38
C VAL A 199 8.20 -8.28 -8.73
N PRO A 200 8.75 -9.40 -9.21
CA PRO A 200 9.53 -9.44 -10.45
C PRO A 200 8.61 -9.53 -11.69
N ALA A 201 7.71 -8.56 -11.82
CA ALA A 201 6.77 -8.46 -12.93
C ALA A 201 6.63 -7.00 -13.38
N SER A 202 6.17 -6.78 -14.61
CA SER A 202 5.85 -5.42 -15.05
C SER A 202 4.58 -4.89 -14.37
N ALA A 203 4.51 -3.58 -14.16
CA ALA A 203 3.30 -2.94 -13.65
C ALA A 203 2.06 -3.28 -14.50
N ALA A 204 2.21 -3.33 -15.83
CA ALA A 204 1.13 -3.65 -16.76
C ALA A 204 0.63 -5.10 -16.59
N SER A 205 1.54 -6.07 -16.45
CA SER A 205 1.18 -7.48 -16.23
C SER A 205 0.44 -7.67 -14.90
N LEU A 206 0.95 -7.03 -13.84
CA LEU A 206 0.32 -7.11 -12.51
C LEU A 206 -1.05 -6.44 -12.50
N ARG A 207 -1.18 -5.27 -13.14
CA ARG A 207 -2.46 -4.60 -13.33
C ARG A 207 -3.48 -5.50 -14.00
N GLY A 208 -3.14 -6.10 -15.15
CA GLY A 208 -4.04 -7.00 -15.88
C GLY A 208 -4.47 -8.20 -15.05
N ALA A 209 -3.54 -8.79 -14.28
CA ALA A 209 -3.85 -9.89 -13.36
C ALA A 209 -4.81 -9.45 -12.23
N LEU A 210 -4.62 -8.26 -11.64
CA LEU A 210 -5.51 -7.72 -10.60
C LEU A 210 -6.91 -7.43 -11.14
N GLU A 211 -7.01 -6.79 -12.32
CA GLU A 211 -8.31 -6.54 -12.96
C GLU A 211 -9.09 -7.85 -13.22
N ALA A 212 -8.39 -8.91 -13.64
CA ALA A 212 -9.01 -10.21 -13.86
C ALA A 212 -9.53 -10.83 -12.55
N GLN A 213 -8.87 -10.61 -11.40
CA GLN A 213 -9.35 -11.09 -10.11
C GLN A 213 -10.56 -10.29 -9.59
N LEU A 214 -10.58 -8.97 -9.79
CA LEU A 214 -11.71 -8.14 -9.37
C LEU A 214 -13.02 -8.48 -10.09
N ARG A 215 -12.93 -9.00 -11.32
CA ARG A 215 -14.11 -9.37 -12.14
C ARG A 215 -14.70 -10.76 -11.83
N ARG A 216 -14.05 -11.55 -10.99
CA ARG A 216 -14.51 -12.88 -10.56
C ARG A 216 -15.45 -12.79 -9.36
#